data_3b30df9135f488afd4b267ebf0abbeb5
#
_entry.id   3b30df9135f488afd4b267ebf0abbeb5
#
_cell.length_a   1.000
_cell.length_b   1.000
_cell.length_c   1.000
_cell.angle_alpha   90.00
_cell.angle_beta   90.00
_cell.angle_gamma   90.00
#
_symmetry.space_group_name_H-M   'P 1'
#
loop_
_entity.id
_entity.type
_entity.pdbx_description
1 polymer ?
#
loop_
_entity_poly.entity_id
_entity_poly.type
_entity_poly.pdbx_seq_one_letter_code
_entity_poly.pdbx_strand_id
1 'polypeptide(L)'
;MARTAQPPTRDDAPARRRTPRSRHYALKWRRIVPAAALAAWGAHLALTGARQLFDLRWGLLRGSEWWELLLPLALATLVVLAGLRRRFASLVDPPGSHPTSGCRWFCWAMIAAMLVTGQIRFSRTHMRDREIAAIDDAGTPSPYVRYRPAQFAIRPEPLCGAVDYHTVRHDVHVTISFLLPFEGTRGPYLYGVEIERKAPRRLSDEEFARQVDAYVTLALQQLRRGELKTTGYFRLPASAREQARYRKALERARYTTTSDRWDIPPERHEELIVLTAAEPPRPVRRFGGVWIAFLAGMAPLHLMLLFPRWGGTQGPGRAARTRQAGRP
;
A
#
# COMPACT_ATOMS: atom_id res chain seq x y z
N MET A 1 -58.31 -38.04 -51.96
CA MET A 1 -57.50 -38.63 -50.85
C MET A 1 -56.39 -37.67 -50.54
N ALA A 2 -56.62 -36.85 -49.52
CA ALA A 2 -55.65 -35.81 -49.06
C ALA A 2 -54.80 -36.41 -47.94
N ARG A 3 -53.45 -36.50 -48.13
CA ARG A 3 -52.49 -36.92 -47.13
C ARG A 3 -52.21 -35.73 -46.20
N THR A 4 -52.74 -35.77 -44.99
CA THR A 4 -52.40 -34.86 -43.92
C THR A 4 -50.94 -35.10 -43.52
N ALA A 5 -50.09 -34.12 -43.79
CA ALA A 5 -48.69 -34.09 -43.30
C ALA A 5 -48.69 -33.91 -41.79
N GLN A 6 -48.20 -34.90 -41.05
CA GLN A 6 -47.95 -34.82 -39.61
C GLN A 6 -46.87 -33.77 -39.35
N PRO A 7 -47.06 -32.87 -38.36
CA PRO A 7 -46.01 -31.92 -37.99
C PRO A 7 -44.80 -32.69 -37.34
N PRO A 8 -43.58 -32.23 -37.61
CA PRO A 8 -42.38 -32.89 -37.09
C PRO A 8 -42.39 -32.88 -35.56
N THR A 9 -42.28 -34.10 -35.00
CA THR A 9 -42.19 -34.30 -33.55
C THR A 9 -40.97 -33.58 -32.96
N ARG A 10 -41.19 -32.88 -31.88
CA ARG A 10 -40.28 -31.99 -31.17
C ARG A 10 -39.01 -32.66 -30.61
N ASP A 11 -38.84 -33.98 -30.83
CA ASP A 11 -37.79 -34.82 -30.23
C ASP A 11 -36.51 -34.98 -31.07
N ASP A 12 -36.49 -34.45 -32.33
CA ASP A 12 -35.32 -34.54 -33.19
C ASP A 12 -34.29 -33.41 -33.05
N ALA A 13 -34.33 -32.63 -31.95
CA ALA A 13 -33.26 -31.69 -31.65
C ALA A 13 -32.01 -32.49 -31.31
N PRO A 14 -30.92 -32.43 -32.13
CA PRO A 14 -29.70 -33.20 -31.87
C PRO A 14 -29.24 -32.93 -30.46
N ALA A 15 -29.19 -33.99 -29.63
CA ALA A 15 -28.73 -33.95 -28.26
C ALA A 15 -27.38 -33.21 -28.22
N ARG A 16 -27.39 -31.91 -27.83
CA ARG A 16 -26.17 -31.14 -27.67
C ARG A 16 -25.29 -31.89 -26.71
N ARG A 17 -24.27 -32.59 -27.22
CA ARG A 17 -23.24 -33.29 -26.44
C ARG A 17 -22.70 -32.27 -25.44
N ARG A 18 -23.19 -32.32 -24.19
CA ARG A 18 -22.68 -31.53 -23.08
C ARG A 18 -21.23 -31.91 -22.88
N THR A 19 -20.31 -31.09 -23.35
CA THR A 19 -18.88 -31.30 -23.06
C THR A 19 -18.69 -31.40 -21.56
N PRO A 20 -17.96 -32.41 -21.08
CA PRO A 20 -17.79 -32.58 -19.64
C PRO A 20 -17.23 -31.34 -18.99
N ARG A 21 -17.77 -30.94 -17.83
CA ARG A 21 -17.37 -29.74 -17.07
C ARG A 21 -15.84 -29.60 -16.87
N SER A 22 -15.16 -30.77 -16.78
CA SER A 22 -13.70 -30.84 -16.64
C SER A 22 -12.92 -30.30 -17.83
N ARG A 23 -13.39 -30.53 -19.08
CA ARG A 23 -12.73 -29.97 -20.29
C ARG A 23 -12.86 -28.44 -20.36
N HIS A 24 -14.01 -27.89 -19.97
CA HIS A 24 -14.18 -26.42 -19.93
C HIS A 24 -13.29 -25.76 -18.87
N TYR A 25 -13.12 -26.41 -17.72
CA TYR A 25 -12.22 -25.90 -16.68
C TYR A 25 -10.76 -25.91 -17.14
N ALA A 26 -10.29 -27.02 -17.72
CA ALA A 26 -8.92 -27.11 -18.22
C ALA A 26 -8.60 -26.06 -19.28
N LEU A 27 -9.55 -25.73 -20.18
CA LEU A 27 -9.38 -24.69 -21.18
C LEU A 27 -9.31 -23.28 -20.56
N LYS A 28 -10.16 -22.98 -19.57
CA LYS A 28 -10.12 -21.72 -18.83
C LYS A 28 -8.79 -21.57 -18.10
N TRP A 29 -8.39 -22.60 -17.41
CA TRP A 29 -7.14 -22.63 -16.68
C TRP A 29 -5.94 -22.35 -17.59
N ARG A 30 -5.82 -23.08 -18.70
CA ARG A 30 -4.72 -22.91 -19.67
C ARG A 30 -4.65 -21.53 -20.31
N ARG A 31 -5.78 -20.84 -20.48
CA ARG A 31 -5.82 -19.55 -21.19
C ARG A 31 -5.80 -18.33 -20.27
N ILE A 32 -6.39 -18.42 -19.08
CA ILE A 32 -6.52 -17.28 -18.18
C ILE A 32 -5.38 -17.25 -17.17
N VAL A 33 -5.10 -18.36 -16.51
CA VAL A 33 -4.13 -18.41 -15.41
C VAL A 33 -2.71 -18.05 -15.86
N PRO A 34 -2.14 -18.61 -16.95
CA PRO A 34 -0.82 -18.19 -17.40
C PRO A 34 -0.77 -16.73 -17.83
N ALA A 35 -1.85 -16.24 -18.47
CA ALA A 35 -1.92 -14.85 -18.87
C ALA A 35 -1.99 -13.90 -17.66
N ALA A 36 -2.76 -14.25 -16.63
CA ALA A 36 -2.83 -13.49 -15.38
C ALA A 36 -1.48 -13.50 -14.64
N ALA A 37 -0.83 -14.67 -14.57
CA ALA A 37 0.49 -14.82 -13.97
C ALA A 37 1.55 -13.99 -14.71
N LEU A 38 1.63 -14.11 -16.03
CA LEU A 38 2.57 -13.33 -16.85
C LEU A 38 2.32 -11.82 -16.72
N ALA A 39 1.04 -11.41 -16.71
CA ALA A 39 0.68 -10.01 -16.54
C ALA A 39 1.06 -9.49 -15.14
N ALA A 40 0.83 -10.27 -14.09
CA ALA A 40 1.19 -9.91 -12.73
C ALA A 40 2.71 -9.77 -12.55
N TRP A 41 3.47 -10.76 -13.00
CA TRP A 41 4.94 -10.74 -12.91
C TRP A 41 5.56 -9.70 -13.84
N GLY A 42 5.05 -9.55 -15.07
CA GLY A 42 5.49 -8.51 -15.99
C GLY A 42 5.26 -7.10 -15.43
N ALA A 43 4.08 -6.85 -14.86
CA ALA A 43 3.78 -5.59 -14.19
C ALA A 43 4.68 -5.35 -12.96
N HIS A 44 4.94 -6.39 -12.17
CA HIS A 44 5.83 -6.30 -11.01
C HIS A 44 7.27 -5.93 -11.43
N LEU A 45 7.81 -6.60 -12.43
CA LEU A 45 9.15 -6.32 -12.94
C LEU A 45 9.24 -4.91 -13.57
N ALA A 46 8.24 -4.53 -14.37
CA ALA A 46 8.18 -3.21 -14.99
C ALA A 46 8.11 -2.10 -13.93
N LEU A 47 7.26 -2.24 -12.92
CA LEU A 47 7.14 -1.26 -11.84
C LEU A 47 8.41 -1.18 -10.99
N THR A 48 9.03 -2.32 -10.69
CA THR A 48 10.29 -2.39 -9.94
C THR A 48 11.44 -1.75 -10.72
N GLY A 49 11.55 -2.02 -12.02
CA GLY A 49 12.52 -1.41 -12.91
C GLY A 49 12.30 0.10 -13.07
N ALA A 50 11.05 0.52 -13.25
CA ALA A 50 10.70 1.94 -13.30
C ALA A 50 11.09 2.65 -12.00
N ARG A 51 10.77 2.08 -10.85
CA ARG A 51 11.16 2.64 -9.56
C ARG A 51 12.68 2.73 -9.39
N GLN A 52 13.40 1.69 -9.79
CA GLN A 52 14.86 1.72 -9.73
C GLN A 52 15.45 2.84 -10.58
N LEU A 53 14.85 3.11 -11.74
CA LEU A 53 15.33 4.14 -12.66
C LEU A 53 14.90 5.54 -12.22
N PHE A 54 13.61 5.75 -11.99
CA PHE A 54 13.02 7.08 -11.75
C PHE A 54 13.23 7.56 -10.32
N ASP A 55 13.16 6.67 -9.34
CA ASP A 55 13.23 7.03 -7.93
C ASP A 55 14.68 6.96 -7.41
N LEU A 56 15.35 5.81 -7.54
CA LEU A 56 16.70 5.65 -7.00
C LEU A 56 17.79 6.34 -7.82
N ARG A 57 17.66 6.38 -9.15
CA ARG A 57 18.70 6.94 -10.01
C ARG A 57 18.48 8.43 -10.28
N TRP A 58 17.25 8.84 -10.57
CA TRP A 58 16.94 10.22 -10.97
C TRP A 58 16.25 11.03 -9.88
N GLY A 59 15.67 10.41 -8.85
CA GLY A 59 15.00 11.08 -7.75
C GLY A 59 13.76 11.88 -8.15
N LEU A 60 13.12 11.51 -9.28
CA LEU A 60 12.01 12.27 -9.85
C LEU A 60 10.70 12.15 -9.07
N LEU A 61 10.47 11.01 -8.41
CA LEU A 61 9.25 10.75 -7.66
C LEU A 61 9.61 10.34 -6.22
N ARG A 62 9.88 11.32 -5.38
CA ARG A 62 10.33 11.13 -3.99
C ARG A 62 9.18 10.91 -3.00
N GLY A 63 8.14 10.19 -3.35
CA GLY A 63 7.05 9.89 -2.43
C GLY A 63 6.83 8.40 -2.31
N SER A 64 7.00 7.83 -1.11
CA SER A 64 6.77 6.39 -0.90
C SER A 64 5.33 5.97 -1.24
N GLU A 65 4.35 6.82 -0.97
CA GLU A 65 2.92 6.54 -1.20
C GLU A 65 2.58 6.35 -2.69
N TRP A 66 3.21 7.13 -3.57
CA TRP A 66 3.03 6.97 -5.02
C TRP A 66 3.49 5.58 -5.49
N TRP A 67 4.66 5.17 -5.08
CA TRP A 67 5.26 3.91 -5.50
C TRP A 67 4.66 2.71 -4.78
N GLU A 68 4.29 2.85 -3.51
CA GLU A 68 3.84 1.74 -2.68
C GLU A 68 2.34 1.46 -2.83
N LEU A 69 1.52 2.45 -3.17
CA LEU A 69 0.08 2.31 -3.24
C LEU A 69 -0.51 2.75 -4.59
N LEU A 70 -0.34 4.02 -4.97
CA LEU A 70 -1.09 4.59 -6.10
C LEU A 70 -0.70 3.98 -7.44
N LEU A 71 0.58 3.92 -7.77
CA LEU A 71 1.07 3.30 -9.02
C LEU A 71 0.76 1.80 -9.10
N PRO A 72 0.96 0.99 -8.04
CA PRO A 72 0.52 -0.41 -8.03
C PRO A 72 -0.95 -0.60 -8.33
N LEU A 73 -1.84 0.18 -7.70
CA LEU A 73 -3.28 0.08 -7.92
C LEU A 73 -3.69 0.52 -9.33
N ALA A 74 -3.13 1.62 -9.82
CA ALA A 74 -3.36 2.10 -11.18
C ALA A 74 -2.89 1.08 -12.23
N LEU A 75 -1.70 0.51 -12.05
CA LEU A 75 -1.14 -0.50 -12.94
C LEU A 75 -1.95 -1.80 -12.89
N ALA A 76 -2.38 -2.27 -11.72
CA ALA A 76 -3.26 -3.43 -11.58
C ALA A 76 -4.57 -3.22 -12.35
N THR A 77 -5.16 -2.01 -12.25
CA THR A 77 -6.37 -1.64 -12.97
C THR A 77 -6.15 -1.68 -14.48
N LEU A 78 -5.08 -1.06 -14.96
CA LEU A 78 -4.73 -1.04 -16.38
C LEU A 78 -4.50 -2.46 -16.92
N VAL A 79 -3.75 -3.30 -16.20
CA VAL A 79 -3.45 -4.69 -16.60
C VAL A 79 -4.74 -5.51 -16.73
N VAL A 80 -5.66 -5.38 -15.79
CA VAL A 80 -6.91 -6.16 -15.81
C VAL A 80 -7.87 -5.63 -16.89
N LEU A 81 -8.04 -4.31 -16.99
CA LEU A 81 -8.98 -3.72 -17.93
C LEU A 81 -8.49 -3.77 -19.38
N ALA A 82 -7.21 -3.49 -19.64
CA ALA A 82 -6.66 -3.47 -20.99
C ALA A 82 -6.06 -4.83 -21.39
N GLY A 83 -5.22 -5.43 -20.52
CA GLY A 83 -4.47 -6.63 -20.82
C GLY A 83 -5.31 -7.91 -20.79
N LEU A 84 -6.16 -8.06 -19.77
CA LEU A 84 -6.90 -9.31 -19.55
C LEU A 84 -8.35 -9.26 -20.02
N ARG A 85 -8.88 -8.09 -20.42
CA ARG A 85 -10.27 -7.91 -20.85
C ARG A 85 -10.70 -8.92 -21.92
N ARG A 86 -9.89 -9.09 -22.96
CA ARG A 86 -10.19 -10.02 -24.08
C ARG A 86 -10.24 -11.48 -23.60
N ARG A 87 -9.43 -11.85 -22.61
CA ARG A 87 -9.41 -13.22 -22.06
C ARG A 87 -10.66 -13.49 -21.23
N PHE A 88 -11.08 -12.52 -20.41
CA PHE A 88 -12.33 -12.63 -19.65
C PHE A 88 -13.60 -12.53 -20.53
N ALA A 89 -13.52 -11.84 -21.67
CA ALA A 89 -14.65 -11.76 -22.60
C ALA A 89 -15.03 -13.12 -23.22
N SER A 90 -14.14 -14.11 -23.18
CA SER A 90 -14.45 -15.49 -23.61
C SER A 90 -15.22 -16.31 -22.57
N LEU A 91 -15.43 -15.79 -21.37
CA LEU A 91 -16.25 -16.41 -20.34
C LEU A 91 -17.71 -15.97 -20.51
N VAL A 92 -18.62 -16.89 -20.33
CA VAL A 92 -20.07 -16.65 -20.39
C VAL A 92 -20.66 -16.91 -19.02
N ASP A 93 -21.33 -15.91 -18.47
CA ASP A 93 -21.99 -16.03 -17.18
C ASP A 93 -23.28 -16.86 -17.31
N PRO A 94 -23.59 -17.72 -16.32
CA PRO A 94 -24.90 -18.34 -16.21
C PRO A 94 -26.00 -17.30 -16.02
N PRO A 95 -27.22 -17.58 -16.46
CA PRO A 95 -28.36 -16.65 -16.22
C PRO A 95 -28.51 -16.32 -14.73
N GLY A 96 -28.65 -15.02 -14.42
CA GLY A 96 -28.86 -14.55 -13.05
C GLY A 96 -27.61 -14.49 -12.16
N SER A 97 -26.41 -14.72 -12.70
CA SER A 97 -25.17 -14.64 -11.94
C SER A 97 -24.06 -13.97 -12.77
N HIS A 98 -23.12 -13.30 -12.08
CA HIS A 98 -22.01 -12.57 -12.73
C HIS A 98 -20.63 -13.05 -12.28
N PRO A 99 -20.32 -14.36 -12.36
CA PRO A 99 -19.02 -14.87 -11.88
C PRO A 99 -17.82 -14.34 -12.68
N THR A 100 -18.03 -13.90 -13.93
CA THR A 100 -16.97 -13.25 -14.73
C THR A 100 -16.51 -11.94 -14.11
N SER A 101 -17.43 -11.18 -13.51
CA SER A 101 -17.08 -9.97 -12.74
C SER A 101 -16.26 -10.34 -11.50
N GLY A 102 -16.66 -11.38 -10.78
CA GLY A 102 -15.89 -11.92 -9.64
C GLY A 102 -14.47 -12.33 -10.05
N CYS A 103 -14.31 -13.05 -11.15
CA CYS A 103 -12.98 -13.43 -11.67
C CYS A 103 -12.10 -12.20 -11.95
N ARG A 104 -12.65 -11.12 -12.52
CA ARG A 104 -11.91 -9.88 -12.77
C ARG A 104 -11.47 -9.21 -11.46
N TRP A 105 -12.38 -9.12 -10.49
CA TRP A 105 -12.09 -8.54 -9.17
C TRP A 105 -11.01 -9.31 -8.43
N PHE A 106 -11.09 -10.64 -8.39
CA PHE A 106 -10.05 -11.46 -7.74
C PHE A 106 -8.72 -11.37 -8.46
N CYS A 107 -8.72 -11.34 -9.80
CA CYS A 107 -7.49 -11.14 -10.56
C CYS A 107 -6.88 -9.75 -10.28
N TRP A 108 -7.70 -8.72 -10.24
CA TRP A 108 -7.25 -7.37 -9.85
C TRP A 108 -6.67 -7.34 -8.44
N ALA A 109 -7.39 -7.88 -7.46
CA ALA A 109 -6.94 -7.91 -6.07
C ALA A 109 -5.61 -8.67 -5.90
N MET A 110 -5.44 -9.79 -6.62
CA MET A 110 -4.20 -10.55 -6.64
C MET A 110 -3.03 -9.72 -7.19
N ILE A 111 -3.23 -9.10 -8.35
CA ILE A 111 -2.19 -8.28 -8.98
C ILE A 111 -1.87 -7.07 -8.10
N ALA A 112 -2.88 -6.38 -7.58
CA ALA A 112 -2.71 -5.23 -6.69
C ALA A 112 -1.95 -5.60 -5.42
N ALA A 113 -2.35 -6.68 -4.74
CA ALA A 113 -1.67 -7.16 -3.54
C ALA A 113 -0.20 -7.53 -3.80
N MET A 114 0.07 -8.21 -4.92
CA MET A 114 1.43 -8.58 -5.33
C MET A 114 2.28 -7.33 -5.60
N LEU A 115 1.75 -6.36 -6.34
CA LEU A 115 2.47 -5.14 -6.67
C LEU A 115 2.73 -4.29 -5.42
N VAL A 116 1.72 -4.05 -4.58
CA VAL A 116 1.85 -3.29 -3.33
C VAL A 116 2.88 -3.95 -2.40
N THR A 117 2.74 -5.26 -2.16
CA THR A 117 3.68 -6.01 -1.32
C THR A 117 5.11 -5.95 -1.88
N GLY A 118 5.24 -6.06 -3.20
CA GLY A 118 6.51 -5.95 -3.89
C GLY A 118 7.17 -4.58 -3.72
N GLN A 119 6.40 -3.50 -3.80
CA GLN A 119 6.92 -2.14 -3.66
C GLN A 119 7.26 -1.78 -2.21
N ILE A 120 6.44 -2.18 -1.24
CA ILE A 120 6.76 -2.02 0.19
C ILE A 120 8.07 -2.77 0.52
N ARG A 121 8.21 -3.98 -0.03
CA ARG A 121 9.44 -4.74 0.16
C ARG A 121 10.63 -4.08 -0.51
N PHE A 122 10.47 -3.56 -1.74
CA PHE A 122 11.51 -2.81 -2.44
C PHE A 122 12.03 -1.66 -1.59
N SER A 123 11.14 -0.85 -1.01
CA SER A 123 11.52 0.23 -0.09
C SER A 123 12.39 -0.27 1.06
N ARG A 124 11.98 -1.39 1.67
CA ARG A 124 12.70 -1.97 2.82
C ARG A 124 14.06 -2.56 2.44
N THR A 125 14.18 -3.17 1.24
CA THR A 125 15.43 -3.82 0.80
C THR A 125 16.46 -2.84 0.26
N HIS A 126 16.01 -1.69 -0.26
CA HIS A 126 16.89 -0.67 -0.81
C HIS A 126 17.24 0.44 0.18
N MET A 127 16.75 0.34 1.43
CA MET A 127 17.30 1.16 2.51
C MET A 127 18.78 0.82 2.72
N ARG A 128 19.63 1.81 2.50
CA ARG A 128 21.07 1.71 2.73
C ARG A 128 21.38 2.14 4.15
N ASP A 129 22.19 1.38 4.83
CA ASP A 129 22.76 1.81 6.10
C ASP A 129 24.01 2.64 5.82
N ARG A 130 24.04 3.84 6.38
CA ARG A 130 25.19 4.74 6.30
C ARG A 130 25.71 4.99 7.71
N GLU A 131 26.88 4.49 7.99
CA GLU A 131 27.59 4.84 9.20
C GLU A 131 28.16 6.25 9.08
N ILE A 132 27.93 7.06 10.10
CA ILE A 132 28.39 8.44 10.19
C ILE A 132 29.05 8.66 11.54
N ALA A 133 30.04 9.55 11.60
CA ALA A 133 30.69 9.84 12.88
C ALA A 133 29.73 10.59 13.82
N ALA A 134 29.07 11.60 13.32
CA ALA A 134 28.07 12.39 14.04
C ALA A 134 26.81 12.62 13.17
N ILE A 135 25.74 13.07 13.80
CA ILE A 135 24.47 13.40 13.08
C ILE A 135 24.68 14.49 12.04
N ASP A 136 25.56 15.45 12.29
CA ASP A 136 25.89 16.55 11.37
C ASP A 136 26.50 16.05 10.04
N ASP A 137 27.07 14.86 10.02
CA ASP A 137 27.62 14.23 8.82
C ASP A 137 26.57 13.58 7.92
N ALA A 138 25.30 13.62 8.31
CA ALA A 138 24.22 13.03 7.50
C ALA A 138 24.07 13.75 6.15
N GLY A 139 24.41 15.03 6.07
CA GLY A 139 24.26 15.84 4.86
C GLY A 139 22.79 16.01 4.49
N THR A 140 22.46 16.04 3.20
CA THR A 140 21.06 16.04 2.74
C THR A 140 20.45 14.66 2.92
N PRO A 141 19.50 14.47 3.88
CA PRO A 141 18.98 13.14 4.17
C PRO A 141 18.15 12.59 3.00
N SER A 142 18.27 11.29 2.79
CA SER A 142 17.48 10.55 1.81
C SER A 142 16.47 9.64 2.51
N PRO A 143 15.25 9.49 2.01
CA PRO A 143 14.24 8.58 2.58
C PRO A 143 14.65 7.09 2.49
N TYR A 144 15.65 6.77 1.68
CA TYR A 144 16.18 5.41 1.51
C TYR A 144 17.47 5.16 2.29
N VAL A 145 17.86 6.07 3.18
CA VAL A 145 19.05 5.93 4.00
C VAL A 145 18.68 5.89 5.46
N ARG A 146 19.20 4.88 6.17
CA ARG A 146 19.25 4.85 7.63
C ARG A 146 20.63 5.29 8.05
N TYR A 147 20.68 6.22 8.96
CA TYR A 147 21.90 6.77 9.52
C TYR A 147 22.19 6.06 10.83
N ARG A 148 23.43 5.59 10.97
CA ARG A 148 23.94 5.01 12.22
C ARG A 148 25.11 5.86 12.70
N PRO A 149 24.85 6.87 13.52
CA PRO A 149 25.93 7.66 14.10
C PRO A 149 26.73 6.81 15.09
N ALA A 150 28.05 6.98 15.07
CA ALA A 150 28.92 6.32 16.03
C ALA A 150 28.71 6.90 17.45
N GLN A 151 28.44 8.19 17.51
CA GLN A 151 28.15 8.90 18.76
C GLN A 151 26.92 9.78 18.55
N PHE A 152 25.99 9.72 19.48
CA PHE A 152 24.86 10.63 19.57
C PHE A 152 24.35 10.66 21.02
N ALA A 153 23.84 11.81 21.42
CA ALA A 153 23.05 11.97 22.60
C ALA A 153 21.82 12.81 22.26
N ILE A 154 20.73 12.57 22.94
CA ILE A 154 19.47 13.26 22.73
C ILE A 154 19.11 13.96 24.04
N ARG A 155 18.88 15.24 24.01
CA ARG A 155 18.40 15.96 25.18
C ARG A 155 16.99 15.50 25.52
N PRO A 156 16.69 15.10 26.75
CA PRO A 156 15.38 14.58 27.13
C PRO A 156 14.30 15.65 27.19
N GLU A 157 14.69 16.91 27.07
CA GLU A 157 13.77 18.06 27.08
C GLU A 157 13.33 18.37 25.66
N PRO A 158 12.02 18.20 25.33
CA PRO A 158 11.53 18.50 24.01
C PRO A 158 11.50 20.02 23.76
N LEU A 159 11.93 20.41 22.58
CA LEU A 159 11.82 21.78 22.10
C LEU A 159 10.36 22.17 21.87
N CYS A 160 9.60 21.24 21.30
CA CYS A 160 8.19 21.44 21.01
C CYS A 160 7.46 20.09 20.87
N GLY A 161 6.14 20.16 20.89
CA GLY A 161 5.29 19.00 20.67
C GLY A 161 3.97 19.36 20.01
N ALA A 162 3.33 18.38 19.41
CA ALA A 162 1.98 18.46 18.90
C ALA A 162 1.18 17.24 19.32
N VAL A 163 -0.12 17.44 19.53
CA VAL A 163 -1.07 16.37 19.75
C VAL A 163 -1.97 16.27 18.53
N ASP A 164 -2.10 15.07 17.99
CA ASP A 164 -3.03 14.73 16.94
C ASP A 164 -3.91 13.57 17.40
N TYR A 165 -5.16 13.52 16.97
CA TYR A 165 -6.06 12.46 17.33
C TYR A 165 -6.92 12.03 16.15
N HIS A 166 -7.24 10.74 16.11
CA HIS A 166 -8.14 10.18 15.12
C HIS A 166 -8.96 9.05 15.73
N THR A 167 -10.19 8.94 15.29
CA THR A 167 -11.11 7.90 15.78
C THR A 167 -10.95 6.64 14.96
N VAL A 168 -10.75 5.51 15.65
CA VAL A 168 -10.73 4.18 15.04
C VAL A 168 -11.75 3.31 15.78
N ARG A 169 -12.85 2.96 15.13
CA ARG A 169 -13.94 2.16 15.71
C ARG A 169 -14.52 2.77 17.00
N HIS A 170 -14.13 2.25 18.16
CA HIS A 170 -14.64 2.65 19.46
C HIS A 170 -13.63 3.44 20.30
N ASP A 171 -12.42 3.61 19.81
CA ASP A 171 -11.34 4.29 20.50
C ASP A 171 -10.88 5.55 19.74
N VAL A 172 -10.43 6.54 20.50
CA VAL A 172 -9.73 7.69 19.97
C VAL A 172 -8.24 7.44 20.19
N HIS A 173 -7.51 7.35 19.07
CA HIS A 173 -6.05 7.25 19.11
C HIS A 173 -5.46 8.65 19.21
N VAL A 174 -4.76 8.91 20.29
CA VAL A 174 -4.06 10.17 20.58
C VAL A 174 -2.58 9.95 20.26
N THR A 175 -2.06 10.67 19.29
CA THR A 175 -0.64 10.64 18.91
C THR A 175 0.02 11.92 19.39
N ILE A 176 0.99 11.78 20.28
CA ILE A 176 1.78 12.89 20.83
C ILE A 176 3.12 12.84 20.13
N SER A 177 3.44 13.88 19.39
CA SER A 177 4.70 14.02 18.64
C SER A 177 5.59 15.05 19.33
N PHE A 178 6.81 14.68 19.67
CA PHE A 178 7.81 15.58 20.25
C PHE A 178 9.00 15.71 19.31
N LEU A 179 9.62 16.88 19.36
CA LEU A 179 10.89 17.17 18.72
C LEU A 179 11.94 17.47 19.77
N LEU A 180 13.01 16.69 19.77
CA LEU A 180 14.11 16.78 20.70
C LEU A 180 15.40 17.17 19.98
N PRO A 181 16.24 18.00 20.57
CA PRO A 181 17.53 18.33 19.98
C PRO A 181 18.51 17.18 20.21
N PHE A 182 19.39 16.96 19.23
CA PHE A 182 20.59 16.16 19.45
C PHE A 182 21.62 17.00 20.20
N GLU A 183 22.29 16.42 21.17
CA GLU A 183 23.36 17.12 21.91
C GLU A 183 24.60 17.29 21.04
N GLY A 184 25.19 18.46 21.13
CA GLY A 184 26.44 18.77 20.42
C GLY A 184 26.32 18.92 18.90
N THR A 185 25.10 18.84 18.33
CA THR A 185 24.88 19.09 16.91
C THR A 185 24.79 20.58 16.62
N ARG A 186 25.44 21.00 15.54
CA ARG A 186 25.34 22.35 14.98
C ARG A 186 24.44 22.43 13.76
N GLY A 187 24.03 21.26 13.23
CA GLY A 187 23.19 21.12 12.07
C GLY A 187 21.69 21.24 12.37
N PRO A 188 20.86 21.31 11.34
CA PRO A 188 19.42 21.52 11.45
C PRO A 188 18.65 20.25 11.83
N TYR A 189 19.27 19.30 12.56
CA TYR A 189 18.71 17.99 12.83
C TYR A 189 17.99 17.93 14.18
N LEU A 190 16.75 17.45 14.15
CA LEU A 190 15.95 17.18 15.34
C LEU A 190 15.54 15.71 15.38
N TYR A 191 15.44 15.17 16.57
CA TYR A 191 14.91 13.82 16.78
C TYR A 191 13.41 13.87 17.00
N GLY A 192 12.65 13.24 16.13
CA GLY A 192 11.21 13.12 16.23
C GLY A 192 10.80 11.85 16.95
N VAL A 193 9.94 11.99 17.97
CA VAL A 193 9.37 10.87 18.74
C VAL A 193 7.87 10.94 18.68
N GLU A 194 7.23 9.79 18.46
CA GLU A 194 5.78 9.63 18.55
C GLU A 194 5.42 8.67 19.66
N ILE A 195 4.48 9.08 20.49
CA ILE A 195 3.91 8.27 21.56
C ILE A 195 2.42 8.16 21.29
N GLU A 196 1.94 6.94 21.05
CA GLU A 196 0.53 6.67 20.80
C GLU A 196 -0.15 6.19 22.10
N ARG A 197 -1.34 6.73 22.38
CA ARG A 197 -2.22 6.37 23.49
C ARG A 197 -3.64 6.19 22.96
N LYS A 198 -4.45 5.42 23.69
CA LYS A 198 -5.86 5.19 23.36
C LYS A 198 -6.73 5.79 24.44
N ALA A 199 -7.74 6.54 24.02
CA ALA A 199 -8.79 7.07 24.89
C ALA A 199 -10.16 6.52 24.48
N PRO A 200 -11.06 6.25 25.42
CA PRO A 200 -12.42 5.83 25.11
C PRO A 200 -13.17 6.95 24.37
N ARG A 201 -13.92 6.60 23.34
CA ARG A 201 -14.71 7.57 22.55
C ARG A 201 -15.85 8.23 23.34
N ARG A 202 -16.29 7.64 24.46
CA ARG A 202 -17.46 8.07 25.21
C ARG A 202 -17.19 9.16 26.26
N LEU A 203 -16.02 9.75 26.26
CA LEU A 203 -15.67 10.83 27.17
C LEU A 203 -16.34 12.13 26.72
N SER A 204 -16.72 12.98 27.68
CA SER A 204 -17.05 14.36 27.39
C SER A 204 -15.82 15.14 26.92
N ASP A 205 -16.00 16.27 26.24
CA ASP A 205 -14.88 17.07 25.74
C ASP A 205 -13.92 17.50 26.85
N GLU A 206 -14.46 17.83 28.04
CA GLU A 206 -13.64 18.21 29.19
C GLU A 206 -12.85 17.04 29.78
N GLU A 207 -13.46 15.86 29.85
CA GLU A 207 -12.78 14.63 30.30
C GLU A 207 -11.71 14.21 29.31
N PHE A 208 -12.02 14.31 28.01
CA PHE A 208 -11.06 14.03 26.97
C PHE A 208 -9.86 14.97 27.02
N ALA A 209 -10.07 16.28 27.19
CA ALA A 209 -9.01 17.26 27.35
C ALA A 209 -8.11 16.94 28.55
N ARG A 210 -8.71 16.68 29.72
CA ARG A 210 -7.95 16.27 30.94
C ARG A 210 -7.13 15.00 30.72
N GLN A 211 -7.71 14.04 30.00
CA GLN A 211 -6.98 12.78 29.72
C GLN A 211 -5.82 12.99 28.74
N VAL A 212 -5.99 13.85 27.74
CA VAL A 212 -4.90 14.25 26.82
C VAL A 212 -3.77 14.93 27.59
N ASP A 213 -4.07 15.85 28.51
CA ASP A 213 -3.07 16.53 29.33
C ASP A 213 -2.32 15.54 30.23
N ALA A 214 -3.03 14.57 30.80
CA ALA A 214 -2.40 13.50 31.58
C ALA A 214 -1.47 12.64 30.71
N TYR A 215 -1.85 12.33 29.47
CA TYR A 215 -1.01 11.59 28.52
C TYR A 215 0.25 12.37 28.12
N VAL A 216 0.10 13.69 27.87
CA VAL A 216 1.25 14.55 27.59
C VAL A 216 2.21 14.61 28.77
N THR A 217 1.68 14.80 29.98
CA THR A 217 2.48 14.81 31.21
C THR A 217 3.23 13.50 31.41
N LEU A 218 2.56 12.37 31.24
CA LEU A 218 3.18 11.04 31.34
C LEU A 218 4.27 10.85 30.28
N ALA A 219 4.01 11.27 29.06
CA ALA A 219 4.95 11.18 27.97
C ALA A 219 6.21 12.02 28.24
N LEU A 220 6.06 13.22 28.76
CA LEU A 220 7.18 14.08 29.18
C LEU A 220 8.00 13.46 30.31
N GLN A 221 7.34 12.80 31.27
CA GLN A 221 8.05 12.05 32.33
C GLN A 221 8.85 10.87 31.78
N GLN A 222 8.29 10.11 30.82
CA GLN A 222 8.99 9.03 30.15
C GLN A 222 10.23 9.51 29.39
N LEU A 223 10.11 10.66 28.70
CA LEU A 223 11.25 11.30 28.03
C LEU A 223 12.36 11.65 29.03
N ARG A 224 12.02 12.31 30.13
CA ARG A 224 12.97 12.73 31.16
C ARG A 224 13.68 11.57 31.87
N ARG A 225 13.00 10.43 31.99
CA ARG A 225 13.58 9.21 32.58
C ARG A 225 14.50 8.44 31.62
N GLY A 226 14.65 8.92 30.39
CA GLY A 226 15.46 8.21 29.37
C GLY A 226 14.87 6.87 28.93
N GLU A 227 13.56 6.67 29.13
CA GLU A 227 12.86 5.43 28.72
C GLU A 227 12.69 5.32 27.20
N LEU A 228 13.20 6.30 26.44
CA LEU A 228 13.24 6.25 24.98
C LEU A 228 14.22 5.18 24.52
N LYS A 229 13.68 4.07 24.05
CA LYS A 229 14.47 3.04 23.37
C LYS A 229 14.91 3.55 22.00
N THR A 230 16.07 4.19 21.95
CA THR A 230 16.72 4.53 20.70
C THR A 230 17.41 3.28 20.15
N THR A 231 17.09 2.90 18.94
CA THR A 231 17.72 1.73 18.28
C THR A 231 19.12 2.06 17.74
N GLY A 232 19.59 3.31 17.88
CA GLY A 232 20.84 3.79 17.27
C GLY A 232 20.77 3.96 15.75
N TYR A 233 19.62 3.73 15.15
CA TYR A 233 19.38 3.97 13.73
C TYR A 233 18.35 5.08 13.55
N PHE A 234 18.62 6.00 12.64
CA PHE A 234 17.78 7.14 12.33
C PHE A 234 17.44 7.20 10.85
N ARG A 235 16.26 7.70 10.53
CA ARG A 235 15.81 7.93 9.15
C ARG A 235 14.89 9.14 9.07
N LEU A 236 14.65 9.62 7.86
CA LEU A 236 13.52 10.52 7.64
C LEU A 236 12.18 9.87 7.96
N PRO A 237 11.16 10.64 8.39
CA PRO A 237 9.80 10.14 8.60
C PRO A 237 9.31 9.34 7.39
N ALA A 238 8.68 8.19 7.65
CA ALA A 238 8.36 7.23 6.60
C ALA A 238 7.15 7.62 5.76
N SER A 239 6.24 8.43 6.31
CA SER A 239 4.99 8.80 5.65
C SER A 239 4.78 10.31 5.62
N ALA A 240 4.01 10.78 4.63
CA ALA A 240 3.61 12.19 4.55
C ALA A 240 2.81 12.64 5.80
N ARG A 241 2.04 11.72 6.39
CA ARG A 241 1.28 11.99 7.63
C ARG A 241 2.21 12.21 8.83
N GLU A 242 3.23 11.39 8.97
CA GLU A 242 4.25 11.52 10.01
C GLU A 242 5.02 12.84 9.84
N GLN A 243 5.44 13.14 8.62
CA GLN A 243 6.08 14.43 8.30
C GLN A 243 5.18 15.63 8.61
N ALA A 244 3.87 15.54 8.29
CA ALA A 244 2.91 16.60 8.59
C ALA A 244 2.73 16.83 10.09
N ARG A 245 2.74 15.77 10.92
CA ARG A 245 2.69 15.92 12.38
C ARG A 245 3.89 16.64 12.94
N TYR A 246 5.09 16.31 12.48
CA TYR A 246 6.31 16.99 12.90
C TYR A 246 6.35 18.45 12.41
N ARG A 247 5.89 18.71 11.19
CA ARG A 247 5.75 20.09 10.69
C ARG A 247 4.80 20.91 11.55
N LYS A 248 3.64 20.34 11.93
CA LYS A 248 2.70 20.98 12.84
C LYS A 248 3.32 21.26 14.23
N ALA A 249 4.16 20.35 14.73
CA ALA A 249 4.90 20.57 15.96
C ALA A 249 5.91 21.72 15.83
N LEU A 250 6.62 21.82 14.71
CA LEU A 250 7.53 22.92 14.41
C LEU A 250 6.80 24.25 14.26
N GLU A 251 5.65 24.26 13.57
CA GLU A 251 4.82 25.46 13.42
C GLU A 251 4.33 25.99 14.77
N ARG A 252 3.88 25.09 15.65
CA ARG A 252 3.49 25.45 17.02
C ARG A 252 4.65 26.00 17.84
N ALA A 253 5.84 25.45 17.66
CA ALA A 253 7.04 25.95 18.31
C ALA A 253 7.36 27.40 17.91
N ARG A 254 7.14 27.76 16.64
CA ARG A 254 7.31 29.13 16.17
C ARG A 254 6.39 30.12 16.90
N TYR A 255 5.23 29.67 17.41
CA TYR A 255 4.24 30.52 18.08
C TYR A 255 4.33 30.50 19.60
N THR A 256 4.95 29.47 20.20
CA THR A 256 4.95 29.27 21.66
C THR A 256 6.29 29.51 22.31
N THR A 257 7.33 29.79 21.56
CA THR A 257 8.68 29.83 22.10
C THR A 257 9.09 31.23 22.49
N THR A 258 9.35 31.40 23.75
CA THR A 258 10.34 32.36 24.23
C THR A 258 11.66 31.97 23.59
N SER A 259 12.19 32.82 22.73
CA SER A 259 13.35 32.64 21.86
C SER A 259 14.66 32.22 22.55
N ASP A 260 14.69 32.25 23.88
CA ASP A 260 15.90 32.16 24.69
C ASP A 260 16.38 30.69 24.93
N ARG A 261 15.63 29.70 24.44
CA ARG A 261 15.99 28.28 24.67
C ARG A 261 16.47 27.55 23.42
N TRP A 262 16.46 28.19 22.26
CA TRP A 262 16.87 27.52 21.02
C TRP A 262 18.29 27.96 20.64
N ASP A 263 19.21 27.01 20.66
CA ASP A 263 20.56 27.22 20.09
C ASP A 263 20.54 27.35 18.55
N ILE A 264 19.35 27.26 17.93
CA ILE A 264 19.18 27.33 16.48
C ILE A 264 18.54 28.67 16.11
N PRO A 265 19.20 29.50 15.31
CA PRO A 265 18.67 30.79 14.89
C PRO A 265 17.34 30.64 14.15
N PRO A 266 16.35 31.57 14.36
CA PRO A 266 15.03 31.48 13.71
C PRO A 266 15.09 31.40 12.19
N GLU A 267 16.08 32.00 11.57
CA GLU A 267 16.33 32.03 10.13
C GLU A 267 16.58 30.59 9.54
N ARG A 268 17.06 29.67 10.38
CA ARG A 268 17.31 28.27 9.99
C ARG A 268 16.16 27.33 10.28
N HIS A 269 15.07 27.79 10.84
CA HIS A 269 13.92 26.91 11.17
C HIS A 269 13.26 26.30 9.91
N GLU A 270 13.42 26.90 8.74
CA GLU A 270 12.90 26.35 7.49
C GLU A 270 13.72 25.16 6.99
N GLU A 271 14.96 25.05 7.40
CA GLU A 271 15.89 23.99 7.04
C GLU A 271 15.86 22.80 8.01
N LEU A 272 15.06 22.88 9.10
CA LEU A 272 15.04 21.83 10.11
C LEU A 272 14.61 20.46 9.55
N ILE A 273 15.44 19.50 9.80
CA ILE A 273 15.29 18.12 9.34
C ILE A 273 14.96 17.23 10.52
N VAL A 274 13.80 16.60 10.47
CA VAL A 274 13.40 15.65 11.50
C VAL A 274 13.88 14.25 11.14
N LEU A 275 14.61 13.63 12.06
CA LEU A 275 15.00 12.24 11.99
C LEU A 275 14.20 11.44 13.03
N THR A 276 13.70 10.28 12.66
CA THR A 276 12.97 9.38 13.54
C THR A 276 13.74 8.09 13.77
N ALA A 277 13.45 7.39 14.87
CA ALA A 277 14.06 6.09 15.12
C ALA A 277 13.71 5.12 13.97
N ALA A 278 14.71 4.38 13.51
CA ALA A 278 14.54 3.34 12.53
C ALA A 278 14.76 1.97 13.15
N GLU A 279 14.04 0.97 12.68
CA GLU A 279 14.34 -0.41 13.08
C GLU A 279 15.71 -0.83 12.52
N PRO A 280 16.48 -1.61 13.32
CA PRO A 280 17.73 -2.16 12.84
C PRO A 280 17.48 -3.04 11.59
N PRO A 281 18.50 -3.21 10.73
CA PRO A 281 18.37 -4.03 9.54
C PRO A 281 17.98 -5.45 9.90
N ARG A 282 16.77 -5.86 9.47
CA ARG A 282 16.36 -7.26 9.61
C ARG A 282 16.85 -8.05 8.40
N PRO A 283 17.34 -9.28 8.59
CA PRO A 283 17.68 -10.13 7.45
C PRO A 283 16.44 -10.31 6.58
N VAL A 284 16.48 -9.77 5.37
CA VAL A 284 15.36 -9.84 4.45
C VAL A 284 15.29 -11.24 3.88
N ARG A 285 14.30 -12.04 4.30
CA ARG A 285 13.95 -13.30 3.60
C ARG A 285 13.56 -12.95 2.17
N ARG A 286 14.46 -13.25 1.22
CA ARG A 286 14.29 -12.90 -0.19
C ARG A 286 13.02 -13.57 -0.75
N PHE A 287 12.16 -12.81 -1.42
CA PHE A 287 10.98 -13.24 -2.20
C PHE A 287 9.74 -13.80 -1.48
N GLY A 288 9.76 -14.19 -0.20
CA GLY A 288 8.63 -14.86 0.44
C GLY A 288 7.28 -14.11 0.37
N GLY A 289 7.24 -12.80 0.69
CA GLY A 289 5.98 -12.05 0.77
C GLY A 289 5.28 -11.85 -0.58
N VAL A 290 6.03 -11.60 -1.66
CA VAL A 290 5.47 -11.41 -3.01
C VAL A 290 4.88 -12.73 -3.52
N TRP A 291 5.58 -13.86 -3.30
CA TRP A 291 5.07 -15.19 -3.64
C TRP A 291 3.83 -15.56 -2.84
N ILE A 292 3.82 -15.27 -1.53
CA ILE A 292 2.64 -15.52 -0.68
C ILE A 292 1.44 -14.72 -1.19
N ALA A 293 1.60 -13.42 -1.49
CA ALA A 293 0.52 -12.59 -2.02
C ALA A 293 0.02 -13.12 -3.38
N PHE A 294 0.93 -13.57 -4.25
CA PHE A 294 0.58 -14.19 -5.53
C PHE A 294 -0.20 -15.48 -5.35
N LEU A 295 0.31 -16.42 -4.55
CA LEU A 295 -0.32 -17.72 -4.32
C LEU A 295 -1.67 -17.59 -3.60
N ALA A 296 -1.75 -16.71 -2.59
CA ALA A 296 -3.00 -16.43 -1.89
C ALA A 296 -4.09 -15.86 -2.81
N GLY A 297 -3.70 -15.04 -3.81
CA GLY A 297 -4.62 -14.53 -4.81
C GLY A 297 -5.00 -15.55 -5.88
N MET A 298 -4.11 -16.49 -6.19
CA MET A 298 -4.37 -17.54 -7.18
C MET A 298 -5.46 -18.52 -6.74
N ALA A 299 -5.53 -18.87 -5.44
CA ALA A 299 -6.52 -19.80 -4.93
C ALA A 299 -7.98 -19.35 -5.17
N PRO A 300 -8.40 -18.11 -4.78
CA PRO A 300 -9.75 -17.64 -5.10
C PRO A 300 -9.98 -17.47 -6.61
N LEU A 301 -8.97 -17.11 -7.40
CA LEU A 301 -9.10 -17.06 -8.85
C LEU A 301 -9.42 -18.44 -9.44
N HIS A 302 -8.76 -19.48 -8.95
CA HIS A 302 -9.07 -20.88 -9.35
C HIS A 302 -10.50 -21.26 -9.01
N LEU A 303 -10.95 -20.98 -7.79
CA LEU A 303 -12.31 -21.28 -7.35
C LEU A 303 -13.34 -20.52 -8.21
N MET A 304 -13.11 -19.25 -8.49
CA MET A 304 -14.01 -18.45 -9.31
C MET A 304 -14.08 -18.92 -10.77
N LEU A 305 -13.00 -19.47 -11.33
CA LEU A 305 -12.99 -20.05 -12.67
C LEU A 305 -13.83 -21.31 -12.82
N LEU A 306 -14.28 -21.93 -11.73
CA LEU A 306 -15.20 -23.06 -11.78
C LEU A 306 -16.61 -22.67 -12.24
N PHE A 307 -17.07 -21.46 -11.94
CA PHE A 307 -18.47 -21.03 -12.12
C PHE A 307 -18.83 -20.59 -13.56
N PRO A 308 -18.08 -19.69 -14.25
CA PRO A 308 -18.47 -19.25 -15.59
C PRO A 308 -18.32 -20.37 -16.62
N ARG A 309 -19.13 -20.32 -17.69
CA ARG A 309 -19.00 -21.24 -18.81
C ARG A 309 -18.01 -20.69 -19.83
N TRP A 310 -17.32 -21.56 -20.54
CA TRP A 310 -16.50 -21.19 -21.68
C TRP A 310 -17.38 -21.05 -22.93
N GLY A 311 -17.53 -19.84 -23.46
CA GLY A 311 -18.40 -19.56 -24.61
C GLY A 311 -17.81 -19.91 -25.97
N GLY A 312 -16.53 -20.31 -26.02
CA GLY A 312 -15.80 -20.47 -27.27
C GLY A 312 -15.58 -19.12 -27.98
N THR A 313 -14.73 -19.09 -28.98
CA THR A 313 -14.60 -17.95 -29.91
C THR A 313 -15.76 -18.01 -30.91
N GLN A 314 -16.97 -17.64 -30.49
CA GLN A 314 -17.97 -17.23 -31.47
C GLN A 314 -17.44 -15.90 -32.03
N GLY A 315 -16.84 -15.97 -33.25
CA GLY A 315 -16.44 -14.77 -33.98
C GLY A 315 -17.62 -13.79 -34.08
N PRO A 316 -17.37 -12.50 -34.15
CA PRO A 316 -18.38 -11.47 -34.14
C PRO A 316 -19.46 -11.62 -35.26
N GLY A 317 -19.21 -12.50 -36.24
CA GLY A 317 -20.15 -12.77 -37.33
C GLY A 317 -21.36 -13.66 -37.00
N ARG A 318 -21.38 -14.43 -35.87
CA ARG A 318 -22.55 -15.29 -35.55
C ARG A 318 -23.62 -14.59 -34.70
N ALA A 319 -23.25 -13.57 -33.92
CA ALA A 319 -24.21 -12.80 -33.13
C ALA A 319 -25.06 -11.87 -34.02
N ALA A 320 -24.56 -11.46 -35.19
CA ALA A 320 -25.31 -10.65 -36.14
C ALA A 320 -26.38 -11.45 -36.91
N ARG A 321 -26.12 -12.72 -37.24
CA ARG A 321 -27.06 -13.57 -37.99
C ARG A 321 -28.29 -14.01 -37.18
N THR A 322 -28.20 -14.16 -35.87
CA THR A 322 -29.36 -14.51 -35.03
C THR A 322 -30.29 -13.34 -34.76
N ARG A 323 -29.86 -12.08 -34.94
CA ARG A 323 -30.73 -10.90 -34.82
C ARG A 323 -31.51 -10.59 -36.11
N GLN A 324 -31.03 -11.04 -37.26
CA GLN A 324 -31.75 -10.83 -38.54
C GLN A 324 -32.82 -11.90 -38.84
N ALA A 325 -32.73 -13.10 -38.19
CA ALA A 325 -33.71 -14.18 -38.40
C ALA A 325 -34.96 -14.06 -37.51
N GLY A 326 -35.09 -13.02 -36.70
CA GLY A 326 -36.20 -12.82 -35.75
C GLY A 326 -37.02 -11.53 -35.96
N ARG A 327 -37.03 -10.95 -37.18
CA ARG A 327 -37.99 -9.91 -37.53
C ARG A 327 -39.02 -10.51 -38.50
N PRO A 328 -40.30 -10.57 -38.09
CA PRO A 328 -41.41 -10.88 -39.02
C PRO A 328 -41.64 -9.76 -40.02
#